data_2ed618067768c87a3214a330ad543d22
#
_entry.id   2ed618067768c87a3214a330ad543d22
#
_cell.length_a   1.000
_cell.length_b   1.000
_cell.length_c   1.000
_cell.angle_alpha   90.00
_cell.angle_beta   90.00
_cell.angle_gamma   90.00
#
_symmetry.space_group_name_H-M   'P 1'
#
loop_
_entity.id
_entity.type
_entity.pdbx_description
1 polymer ?
#
loop_
_entity_poly.entity_id
_entity_poly.type
_entity_poly.pdbx_seq_one_letter_code
_entity_poly.pdbx_strand_id
1 'polypeptide(L)'
;TDYFAWNTTDFRPTADDSYDLGASGARFDDIYATNGTIQTSDQNEKNTITNSDLGLDFINRLSPKSYKFNSKTRTHYGLIAQDVETVLSDISKSTTDFAGFIKDDISEEQDGSSYRYGLRYNEFISPLIKAIQEQQALIETQQTTITDLKSRIEVLETPEAE
;
A
#
# COMPACT_ATOMS: atom_id res chain seq x y z
N THR A 1 -0.96 4.92 -37.58
CA THR A 1 -0.35 5.69 -36.47
C THR A 1 0.19 4.67 -35.48
N ASP A 2 1.52 4.62 -35.36
CA ASP A 2 2.14 3.67 -34.44
C ASP A 2 1.98 4.19 -33.02
N TYR A 3 1.38 3.40 -32.14
CA TYR A 3 1.19 3.73 -30.72
C TYR A 3 2.43 3.39 -29.88
N PHE A 4 3.26 2.47 -30.37
CA PHE A 4 4.50 2.03 -29.74
C PHE A 4 5.66 2.12 -30.73
N ALA A 5 6.82 2.51 -30.22
CA ALA A 5 8.08 2.52 -30.94
C ALA A 5 8.95 1.35 -30.49
N TRP A 6 9.64 0.72 -31.44
CA TRP A 6 10.60 -0.34 -31.19
C TRP A 6 11.93 0.03 -31.86
N ASN A 7 13.01 -0.02 -31.11
CA ASN A 7 14.36 0.13 -31.61
C ASN A 7 15.31 -0.92 -31.00
N THR A 8 16.58 -0.78 -31.18
CA THR A 8 17.59 -1.75 -30.70
C THR A 8 17.78 -1.74 -29.19
N THR A 9 17.25 -0.76 -28.47
CA THR A 9 17.50 -0.56 -27.03
C THR A 9 16.24 -0.61 -26.19
N ASP A 10 15.08 -0.25 -26.76
CA ASP A 10 13.84 -0.17 -26.00
C ASP A 10 12.58 -0.51 -26.82
N PHE A 11 11.54 -0.85 -26.10
CA PHE A 11 10.15 -0.84 -26.55
C PHE A 11 9.41 0.18 -25.67
N ARG A 12 8.87 1.24 -26.28
CA ARG A 12 8.26 2.35 -25.55
C ARG A 12 7.02 2.90 -26.26
N PRO A 13 6.09 3.57 -25.54
CA PRO A 13 5.02 4.32 -26.16
C PRO A 13 5.58 5.51 -26.96
N THR A 14 4.81 5.97 -27.94
CA THR A 14 5.17 7.15 -28.76
C THR A 14 4.75 8.47 -28.13
N ALA A 15 3.92 8.44 -27.09
CA ALA A 15 3.58 9.58 -26.26
C ALA A 15 3.70 9.20 -24.78
N ASP A 16 4.18 10.14 -23.96
CA ASP A 16 4.36 9.96 -22.54
C ASP A 16 2.98 9.88 -21.85
N ASP A 17 2.87 9.03 -20.81
CA ASP A 17 1.67 8.84 -19.96
C ASP A 17 0.36 8.67 -20.74
N SER A 18 0.41 7.95 -21.87
CA SER A 18 -0.72 7.86 -22.80
C SER A 18 -1.16 6.44 -23.14
N TYR A 19 -0.34 5.42 -22.82
CA TYR A 19 -0.61 4.03 -23.20
C TYR A 19 -0.19 3.05 -22.11
N ASP A 20 -1.06 2.07 -21.83
CA ASP A 20 -0.81 1.01 -20.86
C ASP A 20 -0.10 -0.20 -21.48
N LEU A 21 0.62 -0.96 -20.66
CA LEU A 21 1.11 -2.28 -20.98
C LEU A 21 0.15 -3.34 -20.42
N GLY A 22 -0.75 -3.83 -21.25
CA GLY A 22 -1.86 -4.70 -20.88
C GLY A 22 -3.14 -3.93 -20.54
N ALA A 23 -4.15 -4.62 -20.08
CA ALA A 23 -5.43 -4.07 -19.63
C ALA A 23 -6.00 -4.94 -18.50
N SER A 24 -7.05 -4.45 -17.81
CA SER A 24 -7.68 -5.19 -16.72
C SER A 24 -8.21 -6.56 -17.15
N GLY A 25 -8.71 -6.71 -18.38
CA GLY A 25 -9.15 -7.97 -18.99
C GLY A 25 -8.07 -8.71 -19.78
N ALA A 26 -6.92 -8.09 -20.11
CA ALA A 26 -5.86 -8.64 -20.96
C ALA A 26 -4.48 -8.43 -20.30
N ARG A 27 -4.20 -9.21 -19.27
CA ARG A 27 -3.00 -9.10 -18.43
C ARG A 27 -1.89 -10.02 -18.92
N PHE A 28 -0.63 -9.58 -18.75
CA PHE A 28 0.51 -10.49 -18.88
C PHE A 28 0.51 -11.51 -17.74
N ASP A 29 0.92 -12.76 -18.02
CA ASP A 29 1.07 -13.80 -16.99
C ASP A 29 2.28 -13.47 -16.12
N ASP A 30 3.46 -13.28 -16.72
CA ASP A 30 4.71 -12.91 -16.05
C ASP A 30 5.44 -11.79 -16.81
N ILE A 31 6.17 -10.96 -16.07
CA ILE A 31 7.12 -9.96 -16.60
C ILE A 31 8.50 -10.26 -16.03
N TYR A 32 9.47 -10.57 -16.88
CA TYR A 32 10.86 -10.83 -16.52
C TYR A 32 11.71 -9.59 -16.76
N ALA A 33 12.19 -8.97 -15.70
CA ALA A 33 13.06 -7.81 -15.74
C ALA A 33 14.19 -7.97 -14.71
N THR A 34 15.42 -7.60 -15.08
CA THR A 34 16.56 -7.60 -14.16
C THR A 34 16.33 -6.59 -13.01
N ASN A 35 15.77 -5.42 -13.32
CA ASN A 35 15.30 -4.45 -12.35
C ASN A 35 13.79 -4.32 -12.49
N GLY A 36 13.05 -4.91 -11.55
CA GLY A 36 11.59 -4.89 -11.52
C GLY A 36 10.98 -3.61 -10.96
N THR A 37 11.80 -2.58 -10.70
CA THR A 37 11.33 -1.32 -10.10
C THR A 37 10.81 -0.38 -11.18
N ILE A 38 9.59 0.13 -11.00
CA ILE A 38 9.07 1.24 -11.78
C ILE A 38 9.65 2.52 -11.17
N GLN A 39 10.38 3.30 -11.98
CA GLN A 39 11.10 4.50 -11.54
C GLN A 39 10.20 5.73 -11.71
N THR A 40 9.51 6.11 -10.66
CA THR A 40 8.73 7.35 -10.57
C THR A 40 8.98 7.97 -9.21
N SER A 41 9.02 9.25 -9.05
CA SER A 41 8.97 10.00 -7.78
C SER A 41 9.61 11.39 -7.86
N ASP A 42 9.72 11.97 -9.06
CA ASP A 42 10.19 13.36 -9.18
C ASP A 42 9.18 14.30 -8.51
N GLN A 43 9.69 15.24 -7.72
CA GLN A 43 8.89 16.27 -7.06
C GLN A 43 8.19 17.20 -8.07
N ASN A 44 8.85 17.46 -9.21
CA ASN A 44 8.32 18.38 -10.23
C ASN A 44 7.09 17.82 -10.96
N GLU A 45 6.86 16.52 -10.87
CA GLU A 45 5.70 15.82 -11.42
C GLU A 45 4.55 15.66 -10.42
N LYS A 46 4.69 16.25 -9.21
CA LYS A 46 3.74 16.13 -8.11
C LYS A 46 3.20 17.50 -7.68
N ASN A 47 1.97 17.51 -7.22
CA ASN A 47 1.34 18.67 -6.60
C ASN A 47 0.71 18.29 -5.26
N THR A 48 0.25 19.28 -4.50
CA THR A 48 -0.47 19.09 -3.23
C THR A 48 0.28 18.17 -2.26
N ILE A 49 1.62 18.35 -2.17
CA ILE A 49 2.48 17.52 -1.34
C ILE A 49 2.24 17.83 0.13
N THR A 50 1.76 16.85 0.89
CA THR A 50 1.50 16.93 2.33
C THR A 50 2.04 15.69 3.03
N ASN A 51 2.09 15.70 4.37
CA ASN A 51 2.39 14.49 5.14
C ASN A 51 1.29 13.45 4.96
N SER A 52 1.69 12.16 4.91
CA SER A 52 0.73 11.06 4.83
C SER A 52 -0.21 11.08 6.04
N ASP A 53 -1.50 10.97 5.80
CA ASP A 53 -2.56 10.77 6.80
C ASP A 53 -2.94 9.29 6.97
N LEU A 54 -2.41 8.40 6.13
CA LEU A 54 -2.50 6.96 6.28
C LEU A 54 -1.25 6.47 7.04
N GLY A 55 -1.45 5.95 8.24
CA GLY A 55 -0.39 5.49 9.14
C GLY A 55 -0.81 4.24 9.92
N LEU A 56 -0.49 4.22 11.21
CA LEU A 56 -0.65 3.05 12.08
C LEU A 56 -2.10 2.57 12.19
N ASP A 57 -3.07 3.47 12.30
CA ASP A 57 -4.49 3.10 12.36
C ASP A 57 -4.93 2.38 11.07
N PHE A 58 -4.58 2.92 9.89
CA PHE A 58 -4.89 2.29 8.62
C PHE A 58 -4.25 0.90 8.52
N ILE A 59 -2.96 0.79 8.80
CA ILE A 59 -2.21 -0.47 8.69
C ILE A 59 -2.76 -1.54 9.66
N ASN A 60 -3.12 -1.16 10.87
CA ASN A 60 -3.67 -2.08 11.87
C ASN A 60 -5.07 -2.63 11.52
N ARG A 61 -5.82 -1.94 10.66
CA ARG A 61 -7.12 -2.40 10.18
C ARG A 61 -7.01 -3.37 9.01
N LEU A 62 -5.88 -3.40 8.30
CA LEU A 62 -5.67 -4.32 7.20
C LEU A 62 -5.59 -5.77 7.70
N SER A 63 -6.12 -6.70 6.92
CA SER A 63 -6.15 -8.13 7.26
C SER A 63 -5.35 -8.95 6.24
N PRO A 64 -4.05 -9.21 6.48
CA PRO A 64 -3.26 -10.08 5.62
C PRO A 64 -3.85 -11.50 5.54
N LYS A 65 -3.90 -12.04 4.33
CA LYS A 65 -4.47 -13.36 4.02
C LYS A 65 -3.44 -14.23 3.31
N SER A 66 -3.63 -15.55 3.44
CA SER A 66 -3.07 -16.51 2.50
C SER A 66 -4.18 -17.04 1.60
N TYR A 67 -3.90 -17.19 0.31
CA TYR A 67 -4.90 -17.62 -0.67
C TYR A 67 -4.25 -18.35 -1.85
N LYS A 68 -5.08 -18.94 -2.69
CA LYS A 68 -4.68 -19.45 -4.00
C LYS A 68 -5.55 -18.80 -5.06
N PHE A 69 -4.97 -18.48 -6.20
CA PHE A 69 -5.79 -18.13 -7.36
C PHE A 69 -6.61 -19.33 -7.83
N ASN A 70 -7.80 -19.07 -8.35
CA ASN A 70 -8.64 -20.10 -8.91
C ASN A 70 -7.85 -20.91 -9.96
N SER A 71 -7.98 -22.24 -9.92
CA SER A 71 -7.28 -23.18 -10.79
C SER A 71 -5.74 -23.19 -10.68
N LYS A 72 -5.17 -22.55 -9.64
CA LYS A 72 -3.71 -22.56 -9.33
C LYS A 72 -3.45 -23.29 -8.01
N THR A 73 -2.25 -23.85 -7.87
CA THR A 73 -1.88 -24.66 -6.68
C THR A 73 -0.99 -23.91 -5.69
N ARG A 74 -0.28 -22.85 -6.13
CA ARG A 74 0.64 -22.08 -5.30
C ARG A 74 -0.13 -21.25 -4.28
N THR A 75 0.36 -21.23 -3.04
CA THR A 75 -0.13 -20.32 -2.00
C THR A 75 0.52 -18.95 -2.16
N HIS A 76 -0.30 -17.92 -2.07
CA HIS A 76 0.08 -16.51 -2.07
C HIS A 76 -0.28 -15.87 -0.74
N TYR A 77 0.42 -14.82 -0.38
CA TYR A 77 0.15 -13.99 0.80
C TYR A 77 -0.08 -12.56 0.34
N GLY A 78 -1.11 -11.93 0.87
CA GLY A 78 -1.44 -10.58 0.48
C GLY A 78 -2.74 -10.09 1.11
N LEU A 79 -3.32 -9.06 0.54
CA LEU A 79 -4.57 -8.45 0.97
C LEU A 79 -5.67 -8.76 -0.05
N ILE A 80 -6.91 -8.71 0.40
CA ILE A 80 -8.10 -8.78 -0.45
C ILE A 80 -8.56 -7.33 -0.72
N ALA A 81 -8.73 -6.98 -1.98
CA ALA A 81 -9.04 -5.60 -2.36
C ALA A 81 -10.38 -5.11 -1.76
N GLN A 82 -11.39 -5.98 -1.67
CA GLN A 82 -12.68 -5.65 -1.07
C GLN A 82 -12.57 -5.41 0.44
N ASP A 83 -11.66 -6.11 1.14
CA ASP A 83 -11.38 -5.84 2.56
C ASP A 83 -10.74 -4.45 2.71
N VAL A 84 -9.84 -4.07 1.79
CA VAL A 84 -9.21 -2.73 1.76
C VAL A 84 -10.26 -1.64 1.47
N GLU A 85 -11.21 -1.87 0.55
CA GLU A 85 -12.35 -0.96 0.29
C GLU A 85 -13.13 -0.68 1.57
N THR A 86 -13.42 -1.73 2.33
CA THR A 86 -14.12 -1.60 3.63
C THR A 86 -13.31 -0.77 4.62
N VAL A 87 -12.02 -1.05 4.77
CA VAL A 87 -11.12 -0.28 5.68
C VAL A 87 -11.07 1.19 5.29
N LEU A 88 -10.98 1.53 4.00
CA LEU A 88 -11.01 2.92 3.54
C LEU A 88 -12.31 3.61 3.95
N SER A 89 -13.45 2.95 3.75
CA SER A 89 -14.76 3.46 4.18
C SER A 89 -14.82 3.68 5.69
N ASP A 90 -14.31 2.75 6.49
CA ASP A 90 -14.32 2.83 7.97
C ASP A 90 -13.49 3.99 8.51
N ILE A 91 -12.46 4.43 7.77
CA ILE A 91 -11.65 5.62 8.12
C ILE A 91 -12.11 6.88 7.37
N SER A 92 -13.33 6.88 6.82
CA SER A 92 -13.94 7.99 6.09
C SER A 92 -13.13 8.45 4.86
N LYS A 93 -12.48 7.50 4.19
CA LYS A 93 -11.81 7.69 2.90
C LYS A 93 -12.66 7.09 1.79
N SER A 94 -12.69 7.76 0.65
CA SER A 94 -13.21 7.16 -0.58
C SER A 94 -12.16 6.30 -1.27
N THR A 95 -12.58 5.48 -2.21
CA THR A 95 -11.66 4.66 -3.02
C THR A 95 -10.73 5.51 -3.91
N THR A 96 -11.06 6.78 -4.18
CA THR A 96 -10.23 7.72 -4.93
C THR A 96 -9.18 8.44 -4.07
N ASP A 97 -9.27 8.34 -2.74
CA ASP A 97 -8.30 8.95 -1.81
C ASP A 97 -7.05 8.09 -1.60
N PHE A 98 -7.01 6.90 -2.19
CA PHE A 98 -5.87 5.99 -2.09
C PHE A 98 -5.61 5.27 -3.42
N ALA A 99 -4.59 5.70 -4.15
CA ALA A 99 -4.20 5.12 -5.43
C ALA A 99 -3.78 3.63 -5.36
N GLY A 100 -3.54 3.12 -4.16
CA GLY A 100 -3.28 1.70 -3.91
C GLY A 100 -4.49 0.78 -4.12
N PHE A 101 -5.70 1.33 -4.17
CA PHE A 101 -6.92 0.61 -4.46
C PHE A 101 -7.37 0.82 -5.90
N ILE A 102 -7.78 -0.24 -6.58
CA ILE A 102 -8.27 -0.21 -7.96
C ILE A 102 -9.64 -0.87 -8.01
N LYS A 103 -10.58 -0.22 -8.72
CA LYS A 103 -11.90 -0.76 -9.04
C LYS A 103 -12.26 -0.34 -10.46
N ASP A 104 -11.98 -1.22 -11.40
CA ASP A 104 -12.28 -1.01 -12.82
C ASP A 104 -13.69 -1.48 -13.15
N ASP A 105 -14.45 -0.67 -13.85
CA ASP A 105 -15.73 -1.07 -14.45
C ASP A 105 -15.44 -1.95 -15.67
N ILE A 106 -15.93 -3.19 -15.62
CA ILE A 106 -15.80 -4.18 -16.68
C ILE A 106 -17.15 -4.69 -17.15
N SER A 107 -18.20 -3.91 -16.95
CA SER A 107 -19.58 -4.31 -17.29
C SER A 107 -19.76 -4.66 -18.77
N GLU A 108 -18.86 -4.22 -19.65
CA GLU A 108 -18.82 -4.59 -21.07
C GLU A 108 -18.09 -5.91 -21.35
N GLU A 109 -17.39 -6.50 -20.35
CA GLU A 109 -16.73 -7.81 -20.49
C GLU A 109 -17.75 -8.94 -20.28
N GLN A 110 -17.58 -10.06 -20.99
CA GLN A 110 -18.58 -11.14 -21.06
C GLN A 110 -18.53 -12.14 -19.88
N ASP A 111 -17.85 -11.83 -18.77
CA ASP A 111 -17.70 -12.77 -17.65
C ASP A 111 -18.80 -12.66 -16.56
N GLY A 112 -19.74 -11.73 -16.75
CA GLY A 112 -20.85 -11.50 -15.82
C GLY A 112 -20.48 -10.69 -14.57
N SER A 113 -19.24 -10.23 -14.45
CA SER A 113 -18.80 -9.32 -13.40
C SER A 113 -19.03 -7.88 -13.81
N SER A 114 -19.37 -7.00 -12.84
CA SER A 114 -19.50 -5.55 -13.10
C SER A 114 -18.21 -4.80 -12.80
N TYR A 115 -17.36 -5.34 -11.92
CA TYR A 115 -16.12 -4.68 -11.50
C TYR A 115 -14.98 -5.68 -11.36
N ARG A 116 -13.76 -5.21 -11.69
CA ARG A 116 -12.51 -5.90 -11.37
C ARG A 116 -11.74 -5.11 -10.33
N TYR A 117 -11.36 -5.80 -9.26
CA TYR A 117 -10.65 -5.21 -8.13
C TYR A 117 -9.16 -5.52 -8.21
N GLY A 118 -8.33 -4.57 -7.76
CA GLY A 118 -6.89 -4.72 -7.71
C GLY A 118 -6.24 -3.90 -6.60
N LEU A 119 -4.98 -4.19 -6.32
CA LEU A 119 -4.15 -3.42 -5.38
C LEU A 119 -2.79 -3.13 -6.00
N ARG A 120 -2.35 -1.86 -5.90
CA ARG A 120 -0.97 -1.45 -6.16
C ARG A 120 -0.19 -1.52 -4.86
N TYR A 121 0.51 -2.63 -4.63
CA TYR A 121 1.21 -2.88 -3.36
C TYR A 121 2.29 -1.84 -3.03
N ASN A 122 2.90 -1.22 -4.01
CA ASN A 122 3.91 -0.17 -3.79
C ASN A 122 3.32 1.06 -3.07
N GLU A 123 2.04 1.35 -3.25
CA GLU A 123 1.36 2.45 -2.57
C GLU A 123 1.19 2.25 -1.05
N PHE A 124 1.33 1.01 -0.57
CA PHE A 124 1.31 0.71 0.86
C PHE A 124 2.65 1.00 1.55
N ILE A 125 3.73 1.22 0.82
CA ILE A 125 5.07 1.46 1.40
C ILE A 125 5.06 2.76 2.23
N SER A 126 4.51 3.86 1.72
CA SER A 126 4.44 5.13 2.44
C SER A 126 3.60 5.04 3.72
N PRO A 127 2.37 4.49 3.71
CA PRO A 127 1.62 4.18 4.93
C PRO A 127 2.37 3.28 5.93
N LEU A 128 3.10 2.27 5.46
CA LEU A 128 3.90 1.41 6.33
C LEU A 128 5.04 2.16 7.00
N ILE A 129 5.76 3.03 6.25
CA ILE A 129 6.81 3.89 6.83
C ILE A 129 6.22 4.79 7.91
N LYS A 130 5.07 5.43 7.63
CA LYS A 130 4.37 6.29 8.59
C LYS A 130 3.94 5.51 9.83
N ALA A 131 3.39 4.31 9.65
CA ALA A 131 2.99 3.44 10.76
C ALA A 131 4.16 3.07 11.66
N ILE A 132 5.32 2.76 11.10
CA ILE A 132 6.55 2.47 11.85
C ILE A 132 7.00 3.70 12.65
N GLN A 133 6.96 4.90 12.07
CA GLN A 133 7.31 6.15 12.75
C GLN A 133 6.37 6.44 13.92
N GLU A 134 5.06 6.24 13.75
CA GLU A 134 4.07 6.42 14.81
C GLU A 134 4.23 5.37 15.92
N GLN A 135 4.51 4.11 15.55
CA GLN A 135 4.79 3.05 16.51
C GLN A 135 6.07 3.34 17.32
N GLN A 136 7.12 3.87 16.68
CA GLN A 136 8.35 4.26 17.37
C GLN A 136 8.08 5.38 18.40
N ALA A 137 7.30 6.39 18.06
CA ALA A 137 6.92 7.45 18.98
C ALA A 137 6.14 6.92 20.21
N LEU A 138 5.25 5.95 19.99
CA LEU A 138 4.53 5.28 21.08
C LEU A 138 5.50 4.50 21.99
N ILE A 139 6.47 3.78 21.43
CA ILE A 139 7.49 3.04 22.20
C ILE A 139 8.31 4.00 23.05
N GLU A 140 8.73 5.14 22.53
CA GLU A 140 9.49 6.16 23.27
C GLU A 140 8.67 6.75 24.43
N THR A 141 7.38 7.01 24.19
CA THR A 141 6.44 7.46 25.24
C THR A 141 6.29 6.41 26.34
N GLN A 142 6.12 5.14 25.97
CA GLN A 142 6.03 4.02 26.91
C GLN A 142 7.33 3.86 27.72
N GLN A 143 8.49 3.99 27.08
CA GLN A 143 9.79 3.91 27.76
C GLN A 143 9.95 5.02 28.80
N THR A 144 9.53 6.24 28.46
CA THR A 144 9.54 7.38 29.39
C THR A 144 8.63 7.10 30.60
N THR A 145 7.42 6.60 30.34
CA THR A 145 6.45 6.24 31.40
C THR A 145 7.01 5.13 32.31
N ILE A 146 7.63 4.10 31.74
CA ILE A 146 8.26 3.01 32.50
C ILE A 146 9.38 3.54 33.39
N THR A 147 10.19 4.47 32.90
CA THR A 147 11.29 5.09 33.65
C THR A 147 10.73 5.91 34.82
N ASP A 148 9.70 6.71 34.61
CA ASP A 148 9.03 7.46 35.66
C ASP A 148 8.44 6.53 36.74
N LEU A 149 7.72 5.50 36.33
CA LEU A 149 7.14 4.51 37.26
C LEU A 149 8.20 3.81 38.07
N LYS A 150 9.35 3.42 37.48
CA LYS A 150 10.48 2.82 38.22
C LYS A 150 11.02 3.78 39.28
N SER A 151 11.28 5.04 38.93
CA SER A 151 11.73 6.05 39.91
C SER A 151 10.75 6.22 41.06
N ARG A 152 9.46 6.23 40.80
CA ARG A 152 8.43 6.35 41.84
C ARG A 152 8.37 5.12 42.75
N ILE A 153 8.54 3.92 42.19
CA ILE A 153 8.63 2.67 42.98
C ILE A 153 9.84 2.71 43.85
N GLU A 154 11.04 3.08 43.37
CA GLU A 154 12.28 3.19 44.14
C GLU A 154 12.11 4.13 45.32
N VAL A 155 11.41 5.27 45.15
CA VAL A 155 11.12 6.19 46.26
C VAL A 155 10.20 5.56 47.31
N LEU A 156 9.19 4.78 46.90
CA LEU A 156 8.26 4.12 47.80
C LEU A 156 8.88 2.93 48.56
N GLU A 157 9.85 2.26 47.95
CA GLU A 157 10.55 1.10 48.52
C GLU A 157 11.73 1.51 49.43
N THR A 158 12.18 2.76 49.38
CA THR A 158 13.22 3.28 50.25
C THR A 158 12.63 3.54 51.66
N PRO A 159 12.99 2.79 52.73
CA PRO A 159 12.47 3.07 54.07
C PRO A 159 12.87 4.48 54.50
N GLU A 160 11.93 5.23 55.12
CA GLU A 160 12.30 6.45 55.85
C GLU A 160 13.35 6.05 56.92
N ALA A 161 14.53 6.66 56.82
CA ALA A 161 15.52 6.50 57.85
C ALA A 161 15.00 7.17 59.14
N GLU A 162 14.70 6.39 60.19
CA GLU A 162 14.39 6.86 61.55
C GLU A 162 15.55 7.64 62.15
#